data_08db124ced66b3b0d676f6a6f317e349
#
_entry.id   08db124ced66b3b0d676f6a6f317e349
#
_cell.length_a   1.000
_cell.length_b   1.000
_cell.length_c   1.000
_cell.angle_alpha   90.00
_cell.angle_beta   90.00
_cell.angle_gamma   90.00
#
_symmetry.space_group_name_H-M   'P 1'
#
loop_
_entity.id
_entity.type
_entity.pdbx_description
1 polymer ?
#
loop_
_entity_poly.entity_id
_entity_poly.type
_entity_poly.pdbx_seq_one_letter_code
_entity_poly.pdbx_strand_id
1 'polypeptide(L)'
;TASFYAERTAQLQKEKEYFNALVEKRAVSEGGVRIELMANIGSVQEAAQDYVQNADGIGLFRTEFLLSEAGIDFPSEENQFETYRAVLRQMNGKSVTIRTFDIGGDKVYPCVHLPKEDNPFLGWRGVRFMLDNAELLHTQLRALLRASVYGTLHIMFPMITTEEEVKSLLSSVERIKKDLHKEKIPYGRNVKVGVMIETPAAALIAAKLAKIVDFFSIGTNDLT
;
A
#
# COMPACT_ATOMS: atom_id res chain seq x y z
N THR A 1 17.08 19.81 32.03
CA THR A 1 18.45 19.75 32.60
C THR A 1 19.20 18.53 32.01
N ALA A 2 20.55 18.53 32.06
CA ALA A 2 21.36 17.41 31.52
C ALA A 2 21.00 16.06 32.14
N SER A 3 20.67 16.04 33.45
CA SER A 3 20.20 14.83 34.18
C SER A 3 18.93 14.22 33.55
N PHE A 4 17.93 15.04 33.22
CA PHE A 4 16.70 14.58 32.57
C PHE A 4 16.97 13.90 31.22
N TYR A 5 17.85 14.50 30.40
CA TYR A 5 18.21 13.91 29.10
C TYR A 5 18.99 12.62 29.26
N ALA A 6 19.90 12.54 30.24
CA ALA A 6 20.66 11.31 30.52
C ALA A 6 19.74 10.16 30.97
N GLU A 7 18.79 10.43 31.89
CA GLU A 7 17.81 9.44 32.33
C GLU A 7 16.92 8.96 31.17
N ARG A 8 16.44 9.91 30.35
CA ARG A 8 15.59 9.56 29.18
C ARG A 8 16.35 8.73 28.15
N THR A 9 17.63 9.08 27.90
CA THR A 9 18.49 8.30 26.99
C THR A 9 18.72 6.88 27.51
N ALA A 10 19.01 6.73 28.82
CA ALA A 10 19.17 5.43 29.43
C ALA A 10 17.90 4.57 29.39
N GLN A 11 16.72 5.20 29.57
CA GLN A 11 15.43 4.52 29.43
C GLN A 11 15.20 4.05 28.00
N LEU A 12 15.41 4.92 27.00
CA LEU A 12 15.29 4.57 25.57
C LEU A 12 16.24 3.45 25.18
N GLN A 13 17.46 3.43 25.73
CA GLN A 13 18.41 2.34 25.47
C GLN A 13 17.92 1.02 26.02
N LYS A 14 17.39 0.98 27.25
CA LYS A 14 16.80 -0.24 27.83
C LYS A 14 15.59 -0.75 27.05
N GLU A 15 14.73 0.17 26.63
CA GLU A 15 13.57 -0.16 25.78
C GLU A 15 14.04 -0.76 24.44
N LYS A 16 15.06 -0.18 23.81
CA LYS A 16 15.67 -0.69 22.58
C LYS A 16 16.25 -2.10 22.76
N GLU A 17 16.99 -2.33 23.84
CA GLU A 17 17.54 -3.66 24.16
C GLU A 17 16.44 -4.69 24.39
N TYR A 18 15.38 -4.33 25.12
CA TYR A 18 14.21 -5.16 25.31
C TYR A 18 13.53 -5.53 23.97
N PHE A 19 13.28 -4.55 23.11
CA PHE A 19 12.66 -4.80 21.80
C PHE A 19 13.57 -5.62 20.89
N ASN A 20 14.89 -5.37 20.89
CA ASN A 20 15.83 -6.16 20.10
C ASN A 20 15.82 -7.66 20.52
N ALA A 21 15.63 -7.96 21.80
CA ALA A 21 15.48 -9.34 22.28
C ALA A 21 14.18 -10.03 21.84
N LEU A 22 13.20 -9.25 21.34
CA LEU A 22 11.94 -9.77 20.82
C LEU A 22 11.95 -9.98 19.30
N VAL A 23 12.91 -9.43 18.57
CA VAL A 23 12.94 -9.45 17.09
C VAL A 23 12.88 -10.87 16.52
N GLU A 24 13.55 -11.84 17.17
CA GLU A 24 13.56 -13.23 16.73
C GLU A 24 12.34 -14.04 17.20
N LYS A 25 11.50 -13.46 18.06
CA LYS A 25 10.33 -14.14 18.62
C LYS A 25 9.14 -13.97 17.66
N ARG A 26 8.48 -15.07 17.36
CA ARG A 26 7.21 -15.04 16.62
C ARG A 26 6.11 -14.41 17.47
N ALA A 27 5.37 -13.50 16.89
CA ALA A 27 4.18 -12.93 17.54
C ALA A 27 3.06 -13.98 17.58
N VAL A 28 2.58 -14.27 18.79
CA VAL A 28 1.52 -15.25 19.04
C VAL A 28 0.55 -14.63 20.04
N SER A 29 -0.76 -14.73 19.76
CA SER A 29 -1.80 -14.29 20.69
C SER A 29 -1.86 -15.18 21.93
N GLU A 30 -2.55 -14.74 22.98
CA GLU A 30 -2.80 -15.56 24.19
C GLU A 30 -3.47 -16.90 23.86
N GLY A 31 -4.30 -16.95 22.82
CA GLY A 31 -4.93 -18.17 22.32
C GLY A 31 -4.04 -19.06 21.45
N GLY A 32 -2.75 -18.75 21.30
CA GLY A 32 -1.79 -19.57 20.53
C GLY A 32 -1.84 -19.32 18.99
N VAL A 33 -2.58 -18.33 18.54
CA VAL A 33 -2.67 -18.00 17.10
C VAL A 33 -1.47 -17.14 16.70
N ARG A 34 -0.74 -17.55 15.67
CA ARG A 34 0.32 -16.73 15.09
C ARG A 34 -0.25 -15.46 14.44
N ILE A 35 0.34 -14.32 14.75
CA ILE A 35 0.04 -13.03 14.15
C ILE A 35 1.24 -12.60 13.31
N GLU A 36 1.02 -12.26 12.06
CA GLU A 36 2.06 -11.70 11.19
C GLU A 36 2.24 -10.21 11.50
N LEU A 37 3.48 -9.81 11.79
CA LEU A 37 3.86 -8.42 12.01
C LEU A 37 4.42 -7.86 10.71
N MET A 38 3.64 -7.00 10.08
CA MET A 38 3.97 -6.43 8.78
C MET A 38 4.46 -4.99 8.93
N ALA A 39 5.47 -4.62 8.13
CA ALA A 39 5.98 -3.26 8.11
C ALA A 39 5.10 -2.32 7.27
N ASN A 40 5.09 -1.03 7.65
CA ASN A 40 4.56 0.04 6.82
C ASN A 40 5.73 0.88 6.31
N ILE A 41 5.81 1.11 5.00
CA ILE A 41 6.85 1.90 4.36
C ILE A 41 6.29 2.96 3.42
N GLY A 42 7.05 4.04 3.21
CA GLY A 42 6.73 5.14 2.31
C GLY A 42 7.82 5.40 1.27
N SER A 43 8.89 4.59 1.23
CA SER A 43 9.97 4.72 0.25
C SER A 43 10.65 3.38 -0.02
N VAL A 44 11.40 3.31 -1.14
CA VAL A 44 12.20 2.12 -1.48
C VAL A 44 13.35 1.90 -0.49
N GLN A 45 13.91 3.00 0.02
CA GLN A 45 15.03 2.97 0.97
C GLN A 45 14.62 2.33 2.31
N GLU A 46 13.38 2.54 2.73
CA GLU A 46 12.86 1.93 3.96
C GLU A 46 12.78 0.41 3.86
N ALA A 47 12.55 -0.15 2.67
CA ALA A 47 12.49 -1.59 2.48
C ALA A 47 13.79 -2.31 2.88
N ALA A 48 14.94 -1.62 2.81
CA ALA A 48 16.24 -2.16 3.20
C ALA A 48 16.54 -2.02 4.71
N GLN A 49 15.69 -1.36 5.49
CA GLN A 49 15.92 -1.16 6.92
C GLN A 49 15.71 -2.45 7.71
N ASP A 50 16.49 -2.62 8.77
CA ASP A 50 16.47 -3.83 9.60
C ASP A 50 15.08 -4.19 10.13
N TYR A 51 14.29 -3.19 10.57
CA TYR A 51 12.93 -3.44 11.07
C TYR A 51 11.99 -4.00 10.00
N VAL A 52 12.19 -3.61 8.73
CA VAL A 52 11.41 -4.14 7.60
C VAL A 52 11.89 -5.53 7.22
N GLN A 53 13.22 -5.74 7.20
CA GLN A 53 13.81 -7.04 6.90
C GLN A 53 13.46 -8.10 7.96
N ASN A 54 13.25 -7.70 9.21
CA ASN A 54 12.84 -8.59 10.30
C ASN A 54 11.31 -8.81 10.36
N ALA A 55 10.50 -7.95 9.72
CA ALA A 55 9.06 -8.14 9.63
C ALA A 55 8.67 -9.37 8.80
N ASP A 56 7.46 -9.89 8.99
CA ASP A 56 6.91 -11.00 8.20
C ASP A 56 6.66 -10.61 6.72
N GLY A 57 6.57 -9.31 6.43
CA GLY A 57 6.38 -8.74 5.11
C GLY A 57 6.10 -7.24 5.18
N ILE A 58 5.66 -6.66 4.07
CA ILE A 58 5.18 -5.28 4.00
C ILE A 58 3.66 -5.30 3.91
N GLY A 59 3.00 -4.81 4.97
CA GLY A 59 1.54 -4.70 5.06
C GLY A 59 0.98 -3.47 4.34
N LEU A 60 1.80 -2.43 4.20
CA LEU A 60 1.45 -1.21 3.47
C LEU A 60 2.70 -0.56 2.87
N PHE A 61 2.78 -0.52 1.56
CA PHE A 61 3.67 0.36 0.83
C PHE A 61 2.85 1.51 0.23
N ARG A 62 3.09 2.72 0.73
CA ARG A 62 2.46 3.96 0.24
C ARG A 62 3.21 4.43 -0.98
N THR A 63 2.52 4.60 -2.10
CA THR A 63 3.13 4.93 -3.39
C THR A 63 3.19 6.42 -3.69
N GLU A 64 2.57 7.26 -2.86
CA GLU A 64 2.39 8.70 -3.11
C GLU A 64 3.71 9.48 -3.17
N PHE A 65 4.80 8.98 -2.58
CA PHE A 65 6.12 9.60 -2.71
C PHE A 65 6.58 9.72 -4.17
N LEU A 66 6.18 8.77 -5.03
CA LEU A 66 6.45 8.82 -6.47
C LEU A 66 5.88 10.08 -7.13
N LEU A 67 4.74 10.59 -6.64
CA LEU A 67 4.14 11.82 -7.12
C LEU A 67 4.94 13.06 -6.71
N SER A 68 5.58 13.01 -5.54
CA SER A 68 6.44 14.10 -5.05
C SER A 68 7.79 14.14 -5.78
N GLU A 69 8.30 12.99 -6.20
CA GLU A 69 9.57 12.87 -6.90
C GLU A 69 9.45 13.11 -8.43
N ALA A 70 8.26 12.93 -8.99
CA ALA A 70 8.00 13.02 -10.44
C ALA A 70 8.05 14.45 -11.02
N GLY A 71 8.13 15.49 -10.17
CA GLY A 71 8.08 16.88 -10.64
C GLY A 71 6.69 17.26 -11.14
N ILE A 72 6.60 17.84 -12.35
CA ILE A 72 5.34 18.30 -12.94
C ILE A 72 4.58 17.21 -13.73
N ASP A 73 5.25 16.14 -14.09
CA ASP A 73 4.67 15.02 -14.85
C ASP A 73 4.28 13.89 -13.91
N PHE A 74 3.21 13.16 -14.26
CA PHE A 74 2.82 11.97 -13.51
C PHE A 74 3.87 10.85 -13.72
N PRO A 75 4.18 10.03 -12.69
CA PRO A 75 5.19 8.98 -12.81
C PRO A 75 4.88 8.00 -13.95
N SER A 76 5.85 7.80 -14.86
CA SER A 76 5.71 6.87 -15.97
C SER A 76 5.52 5.43 -15.50
N GLU A 77 4.99 4.55 -16.38
CA GLU A 77 4.89 3.12 -16.11
C GLU A 77 6.25 2.53 -15.72
N GLU A 78 7.32 2.93 -16.42
CA GLU A 78 8.66 2.39 -16.17
C GLU A 78 9.22 2.83 -14.82
N ASN A 79 9.08 4.10 -14.44
CA ASN A 79 9.51 4.57 -13.12
C ASN A 79 8.79 3.85 -11.99
N GLN A 80 7.48 3.65 -12.13
CA GLN A 80 6.68 2.90 -11.16
C GLN A 80 7.10 1.43 -11.13
N PHE A 81 7.27 0.79 -12.29
CA PHE A 81 7.71 -0.60 -12.40
C PHE A 81 9.05 -0.84 -11.71
N GLU A 82 10.06 -0.01 -11.97
CA GLU A 82 11.38 -0.13 -11.35
C GLU A 82 11.31 0.00 -9.83
N THR A 83 10.52 0.94 -9.33
CA THR A 83 10.27 1.13 -7.90
C THR A 83 9.65 -0.11 -7.26
N TYR A 84 8.57 -0.62 -7.83
CA TYR A 84 7.86 -1.79 -7.29
C TYR A 84 8.72 -3.06 -7.37
N ARG A 85 9.45 -3.22 -8.48
CA ARG A 85 10.42 -4.31 -8.67
C ARG A 85 11.51 -4.28 -7.60
N ALA A 86 12.06 -3.11 -7.30
CA ALA A 86 13.12 -2.96 -6.31
C ALA A 86 12.64 -3.42 -4.92
N VAL A 87 11.46 -2.96 -4.48
CA VAL A 87 10.87 -3.37 -3.19
C VAL A 87 10.59 -4.87 -3.15
N LEU A 88 9.95 -5.42 -4.18
CA LEU A 88 9.62 -6.85 -4.23
C LEU A 88 10.87 -7.75 -4.17
N ARG A 89 11.94 -7.35 -4.83
CA ARG A 89 13.23 -8.07 -4.78
C ARG A 89 13.88 -7.99 -3.39
N GLN A 90 13.86 -6.81 -2.76
CA GLN A 90 14.44 -6.64 -1.41
C GLN A 90 13.72 -7.49 -0.36
N MET A 91 12.42 -7.73 -0.52
CA MET A 91 11.63 -8.55 0.40
C MET A 91 11.81 -10.06 0.24
N ASN A 92 12.60 -10.52 -0.75
CA ASN A 92 13.05 -11.91 -0.90
C ASN A 92 11.94 -12.97 -0.70
N GLY A 93 10.81 -12.80 -1.39
CA GLY A 93 9.65 -13.70 -1.35
C GLY A 93 8.64 -13.45 -0.24
N LYS A 94 8.94 -12.59 0.75
CA LYS A 94 7.93 -12.10 1.71
C LYS A 94 6.87 -11.29 0.97
N SER A 95 5.64 -11.31 1.48
CA SER A 95 4.54 -10.58 0.84
C SER A 95 4.70 -9.06 0.96
N VAL A 96 4.33 -8.38 -0.10
CA VAL A 96 4.34 -6.90 -0.17
C VAL A 96 2.97 -6.43 -0.62
N THR A 97 2.27 -5.74 0.26
CA THR A 97 1.01 -5.08 -0.08
C THR A 97 1.29 -3.66 -0.53
N ILE A 98 1.04 -3.38 -1.82
CA ILE A 98 1.21 -2.06 -2.42
C ILE A 98 -0.15 -1.40 -2.59
N ARG A 99 -0.32 -0.24 -1.96
CA ARG A 99 -1.52 0.58 -2.08
C ARG A 99 -1.44 1.41 -3.36
N THR A 100 -2.49 1.41 -4.18
CA THR A 100 -2.62 2.34 -5.29
C THR A 100 -2.69 3.77 -4.76
N PHE A 101 -2.41 4.74 -5.63
CA PHE A 101 -2.35 6.15 -5.22
C PHE A 101 -3.61 6.61 -4.48
N ASP A 102 -3.40 7.21 -3.32
CA ASP A 102 -4.42 7.91 -2.54
C ASP A 102 -4.24 9.42 -2.73
N ILE A 103 -4.58 9.88 -3.93
CA ILE A 103 -4.52 11.28 -4.35
C ILE A 103 -5.78 11.99 -3.90
N GLY A 104 -5.63 13.18 -3.33
CA GLY A 104 -6.75 13.98 -2.81
C GLY A 104 -6.58 14.33 -1.34
N GLY A 105 -7.63 14.85 -0.74
CA GLY A 105 -7.59 15.37 0.62
C GLY A 105 -6.81 16.70 0.69
N ASP A 106 -5.95 16.82 1.70
CA ASP A 106 -5.11 17.99 1.97
C ASP A 106 -3.73 17.94 1.27
N LYS A 107 -3.45 16.86 0.53
CA LYS A 107 -2.15 16.63 -0.10
C LYS A 107 -2.07 17.32 -1.45
N VAL A 108 -1.02 18.11 -1.64
CA VAL A 108 -0.72 18.80 -2.91
C VAL A 108 0.45 18.11 -3.58
N TYR A 109 0.26 17.69 -4.83
CA TYR A 109 1.31 17.11 -5.65
C TYR A 109 1.55 17.99 -6.89
N PRO A 110 2.81 18.26 -7.28
CA PRO A 110 3.10 19.12 -8.43
C PRO A 110 2.47 18.63 -9.74
N CYS A 111 2.36 17.33 -9.92
CA CYS A 111 1.81 16.68 -11.10
C CYS A 111 0.27 16.55 -11.10
N VAL A 112 -0.42 16.98 -10.03
CA VAL A 112 -1.87 16.80 -9.90
C VAL A 112 -2.56 18.11 -9.53
N HIS A 113 -3.50 18.53 -10.35
CA HIS A 113 -4.33 19.70 -10.08
C HIS A 113 -5.70 19.25 -9.57
N LEU A 114 -5.96 19.48 -8.30
CA LEU A 114 -7.24 19.17 -7.67
C LEU A 114 -8.07 20.44 -7.50
N PRO A 115 -9.38 20.37 -7.71
CA PRO A 115 -10.27 21.46 -7.36
C PRO A 115 -10.27 21.67 -5.85
N LYS A 116 -10.52 22.91 -5.42
CA LYS A 116 -10.70 23.19 -4.00
C LYS A 116 -12.08 22.68 -3.58
N GLU A 117 -12.09 21.83 -2.56
CA GLU A 117 -13.30 21.26 -1.97
C GLU A 117 -13.46 21.71 -0.53
N ASP A 118 -14.71 21.85 -0.07
CA ASP A 118 -15.01 22.23 1.32
C ASP A 118 -14.67 21.09 2.31
N ASN A 119 -14.79 19.85 1.86
CA ASN A 119 -14.44 18.66 2.62
C ASN A 119 -13.61 17.67 1.78
N PRO A 120 -12.29 17.94 1.60
CA PRO A 120 -11.43 17.16 0.71
C PRO A 120 -11.31 15.68 1.10
N PHE A 121 -11.44 15.34 2.38
CA PHE A 121 -11.33 13.95 2.85
C PHE A 121 -12.49 13.06 2.37
N LEU A 122 -13.68 13.62 2.22
CA LEU A 122 -14.87 12.94 1.71
C LEU A 122 -15.10 13.18 0.22
N GLY A 123 -14.29 14.03 -0.41
CA GLY A 123 -14.41 14.47 -1.77
C GLY A 123 -13.77 13.54 -2.81
N TRP A 124 -13.22 14.15 -3.85
CA TRP A 124 -12.58 13.49 -5.00
C TRP A 124 -11.18 12.98 -4.63
N ARG A 125 -11.12 11.80 -4.02
CA ARG A 125 -9.91 11.21 -3.42
C ARG A 125 -9.78 9.71 -3.72
N GLY A 126 -8.54 9.22 -3.78
CA GLY A 126 -8.20 7.81 -3.87
C GLY A 126 -8.78 7.15 -5.12
N VAL A 127 -9.53 6.07 -4.96
CA VAL A 127 -10.10 5.33 -6.09
C VAL A 127 -11.08 6.14 -6.93
N ARG A 128 -11.80 7.11 -6.33
CA ARG A 128 -12.71 7.99 -7.09
C ARG A 128 -11.94 8.83 -8.09
N PHE A 129 -10.81 9.45 -7.63
CA PHE A 129 -9.91 10.16 -8.53
C PHE A 129 -9.32 9.25 -9.61
N MET A 130 -8.85 8.05 -9.22
CA MET A 130 -8.21 7.11 -10.14
C MET A 130 -9.18 6.51 -11.16
N LEU A 131 -10.42 6.28 -10.80
CA LEU A 131 -11.45 5.78 -11.74
C LEU A 131 -11.82 6.83 -12.80
N ASP A 132 -11.87 8.11 -12.42
CA ASP A 132 -12.09 9.22 -13.36
C ASP A 132 -10.84 9.50 -14.23
N ASN A 133 -9.65 9.10 -13.77
CA ASN A 133 -8.38 9.21 -14.50
C ASN A 133 -7.88 7.83 -14.92
N ALA A 134 -8.65 7.16 -15.78
CA ALA A 134 -8.43 5.75 -16.14
C ALA A 134 -7.03 5.47 -16.72
N GLU A 135 -6.38 6.42 -17.37
CA GLU A 135 -5.02 6.27 -17.90
C GLU A 135 -3.99 6.19 -16.76
N LEU A 136 -4.16 6.99 -15.69
CA LEU A 136 -3.28 6.95 -14.53
C LEU A 136 -3.43 5.63 -13.78
N LEU A 137 -4.68 5.19 -13.57
CA LEU A 137 -4.98 3.89 -12.99
C LEU A 137 -4.38 2.75 -13.81
N HIS A 138 -4.54 2.80 -15.14
CA HIS A 138 -3.99 1.81 -16.05
C HIS A 138 -2.46 1.74 -15.95
N THR A 139 -1.78 2.88 -15.97
CA THR A 139 -0.33 3.00 -15.86
C THR A 139 0.16 2.36 -14.56
N GLN A 140 -0.45 2.68 -13.42
CA GLN A 140 -0.08 2.13 -12.12
C GLN A 140 -0.31 0.62 -12.03
N LEU A 141 -1.50 0.15 -12.41
CA LEU A 141 -1.84 -1.27 -12.36
C LEU A 141 -0.96 -2.11 -13.31
N ARG A 142 -0.62 -1.57 -14.47
CA ARG A 142 0.26 -2.23 -15.42
C ARG A 142 1.68 -2.36 -14.86
N ALA A 143 2.22 -1.30 -14.26
CA ALA A 143 3.51 -1.33 -13.57
C ALA A 143 3.54 -2.36 -12.42
N LEU A 144 2.49 -2.40 -11.59
CA LEU A 144 2.34 -3.36 -10.50
C LEU A 144 2.32 -4.82 -11.01
N LEU A 145 1.50 -5.10 -12.03
CA LEU A 145 1.40 -6.44 -12.59
C LEU A 145 2.72 -6.89 -13.25
N ARG A 146 3.42 -6.01 -13.97
CA ARG A 146 4.77 -6.30 -14.49
C ARG A 146 5.76 -6.61 -13.36
N ALA A 147 5.72 -5.85 -12.28
CA ALA A 147 6.61 -6.06 -11.13
C ALA A 147 6.33 -7.36 -10.37
N SER A 148 5.11 -7.90 -10.44
CA SER A 148 4.67 -9.07 -9.66
C SER A 148 5.42 -10.39 -9.95
N VAL A 149 6.21 -10.46 -11.02
CA VAL A 149 7.09 -11.62 -11.29
C VAL A 149 8.34 -11.65 -10.40
N TYR A 150 8.62 -10.57 -9.70
CA TYR A 150 9.82 -10.41 -8.87
C TYR A 150 9.59 -10.66 -7.37
N GLY A 151 8.36 -10.96 -6.95
CA GLY A 151 8.03 -11.25 -5.56
C GLY A 151 6.53 -11.48 -5.35
N THR A 152 6.14 -11.68 -4.09
CA THR A 152 4.73 -11.89 -3.71
C THR A 152 4.02 -10.55 -3.57
N LEU A 153 3.31 -10.15 -4.61
CA LEU A 153 2.57 -8.88 -4.65
C LEU A 153 1.12 -9.04 -4.22
N HIS A 154 0.68 -8.14 -3.36
CA HIS A 154 -0.73 -7.86 -3.08
C HIS A 154 -1.03 -6.42 -3.50
N ILE A 155 -2.11 -6.19 -4.26
CA ILE A 155 -2.58 -4.86 -4.65
C ILE A 155 -3.72 -4.45 -3.72
N MET A 156 -3.67 -3.25 -3.19
CA MET A 156 -4.68 -2.72 -2.27
C MET A 156 -5.23 -1.39 -2.77
N PHE A 157 -6.56 -1.29 -2.84
CA PHE A 157 -7.25 -0.06 -3.22
C PHE A 157 -7.73 0.71 -1.99
N PRO A 158 -7.39 2.02 -1.89
CA PRO A 158 -7.83 2.89 -0.80
C PRO A 158 -9.22 3.48 -1.04
N MET A 159 -9.84 4.04 -0.02
CA MET A 159 -11.01 4.94 -0.09
C MET A 159 -12.24 4.36 -0.78
N ILE A 160 -12.47 3.06 -0.68
CA ILE A 160 -13.66 2.38 -1.21
C ILE A 160 -14.92 2.86 -0.49
N THR A 161 -15.99 3.09 -1.26
CA THR A 161 -17.31 3.45 -0.75
C THR A 161 -18.43 2.54 -1.26
N THR A 162 -18.26 1.95 -2.45
CA THR A 162 -19.29 1.12 -3.08
C THR A 162 -18.73 -0.21 -3.61
N GLU A 163 -19.61 -1.18 -3.82
CA GLU A 163 -19.28 -2.45 -4.46
C GLU A 163 -18.96 -2.26 -5.95
N GLU A 164 -19.60 -1.28 -6.59
CA GLU A 164 -19.44 -0.94 -8.00
C GLU A 164 -18.03 -0.41 -8.29
N GLU A 165 -17.48 0.41 -7.39
CA GLU A 165 -16.07 0.85 -7.48
C GLU A 165 -15.13 -0.36 -7.49
N VAL A 166 -15.31 -1.30 -6.57
CA VAL A 166 -14.48 -2.51 -6.49
C VAL A 166 -14.59 -3.35 -7.75
N LYS A 167 -15.81 -3.58 -8.27
CA LYS A 167 -16.01 -4.32 -9.52
C LYS A 167 -15.33 -3.65 -10.71
N SER A 168 -15.37 -2.34 -10.80
CA SER A 168 -14.70 -1.55 -11.86
C SER A 168 -13.18 -1.69 -11.77
N LEU A 169 -12.62 -1.64 -10.55
CA LEU A 169 -11.20 -1.84 -10.31
C LEU A 169 -10.74 -3.26 -10.66
N LEU A 170 -11.47 -4.28 -10.22
CA LEU A 170 -11.18 -5.69 -10.55
C LEU A 170 -11.25 -5.92 -12.06
N SER A 171 -12.25 -5.34 -12.73
CA SER A 171 -12.37 -5.41 -14.21
C SER A 171 -11.18 -4.76 -14.90
N SER A 172 -10.65 -3.66 -14.36
CA SER A 172 -9.45 -3.01 -14.88
C SER A 172 -8.21 -3.89 -14.71
N VAL A 173 -8.03 -4.53 -13.54
CA VAL A 173 -6.94 -5.49 -13.31
C VAL A 173 -7.00 -6.64 -14.33
N GLU A 174 -8.17 -7.24 -14.53
CA GLU A 174 -8.33 -8.37 -15.47
C GLU A 174 -8.13 -7.94 -16.92
N ARG A 175 -8.54 -6.75 -17.31
CA ARG A 175 -8.28 -6.18 -18.64
C ARG A 175 -6.78 -6.05 -18.87
N ILE A 176 -6.04 -5.47 -17.92
CA ILE A 176 -4.60 -5.27 -18.04
C ILE A 176 -3.85 -6.62 -18.09
N LYS A 177 -4.25 -7.62 -17.31
CA LYS A 177 -3.70 -8.98 -17.40
C LYS A 177 -3.86 -9.56 -18.82
N LYS A 178 -5.03 -9.38 -19.44
CA LYS A 178 -5.28 -9.81 -20.82
C LYS A 178 -4.39 -9.07 -21.83
N ASP A 179 -4.18 -7.78 -21.65
CA ASP A 179 -3.36 -6.97 -22.55
C ASP A 179 -1.87 -7.35 -22.40
N LEU A 180 -1.36 -7.48 -21.18
CA LEU A 180 -0.01 -8.01 -20.93
C LEU A 180 0.21 -9.41 -21.55
N HIS A 181 -0.80 -10.28 -21.45
CA HIS A 181 -0.74 -11.61 -22.07
C HIS A 181 -0.64 -11.54 -23.59
N LYS A 182 -1.45 -10.69 -24.25
CA LYS A 182 -1.38 -10.48 -25.71
C LYS A 182 -0.03 -9.93 -26.15
N GLU A 183 0.56 -9.03 -25.35
CA GLU A 183 1.86 -8.43 -25.58
C GLU A 183 3.03 -9.35 -25.20
N LYS A 184 2.74 -10.54 -24.64
CA LYS A 184 3.74 -11.51 -24.15
C LYS A 184 4.63 -10.95 -23.04
N ILE A 185 4.11 -10.00 -22.24
CA ILE A 185 4.78 -9.44 -21.08
C ILE A 185 4.40 -10.30 -19.86
N PRO A 186 5.41 -10.83 -19.13
CA PRO A 186 5.14 -11.69 -17.99
C PRO A 186 4.55 -10.92 -16.80
N TYR A 187 3.64 -11.57 -16.07
CA TYR A 187 3.11 -11.09 -14.78
C TYR A 187 2.83 -12.28 -13.85
N GLY A 188 2.79 -12.02 -12.54
CA GLY A 188 2.52 -13.04 -11.52
C GLY A 188 1.08 -13.55 -11.58
N ARG A 189 0.89 -14.87 -11.51
CA ARG A 189 -0.45 -15.49 -11.59
C ARG A 189 -1.24 -15.34 -10.28
N ASN A 190 -0.55 -15.22 -9.14
CA ASN A 190 -1.14 -15.24 -7.79
C ASN A 190 -1.14 -13.85 -7.14
N VAL A 191 -1.37 -12.80 -7.92
CA VAL A 191 -1.52 -11.45 -7.38
C VAL A 191 -2.86 -11.35 -6.67
N LYS A 192 -2.84 -11.13 -5.34
CA LYS A 192 -4.04 -10.89 -4.56
C LYS A 192 -4.47 -9.44 -4.67
N VAL A 193 -5.77 -9.22 -4.71
CA VAL A 193 -6.37 -7.88 -4.77
C VAL A 193 -7.28 -7.68 -3.57
N GLY A 194 -7.00 -6.64 -2.80
CA GLY A 194 -7.76 -6.28 -1.61
C GLY A 194 -8.14 -4.82 -1.58
N VAL A 195 -8.86 -4.45 -0.55
CA VAL A 195 -9.32 -3.08 -0.32
C VAL A 195 -9.03 -2.63 1.11
N MET A 196 -8.86 -1.32 1.28
CA MET A 196 -8.78 -0.72 2.60
C MET A 196 -10.19 -0.37 3.09
N ILE A 197 -10.53 -0.85 4.27
CA ILE A 197 -11.75 -0.47 5.00
C ILE A 197 -11.38 0.72 5.86
N GLU A 198 -11.66 1.91 5.34
CA GLU A 198 -11.30 3.18 5.97
C GLU A 198 -12.39 4.26 5.82
N THR A 199 -13.46 3.94 5.09
CA THR A 199 -14.65 4.76 5.02
C THR A 199 -15.80 4.10 5.78
N PRO A 200 -16.72 4.86 6.41
CA PRO A 200 -17.90 4.30 7.04
C PRO A 200 -18.74 3.44 6.08
N ALA A 201 -18.84 3.88 4.82
CA ALA A 201 -19.56 3.12 3.78
C ALA A 201 -18.96 1.73 3.56
N ALA A 202 -17.63 1.62 3.38
CA ALA A 202 -16.95 0.34 3.21
C ALA A 202 -17.15 -0.57 4.43
N ALA A 203 -17.11 -0.02 5.64
CA ALA A 203 -17.35 -0.79 6.86
C ALA A 203 -18.76 -1.41 6.88
N LEU A 204 -19.80 -0.64 6.50
CA LEU A 204 -21.18 -1.11 6.45
C LEU A 204 -21.41 -2.21 5.39
N ILE A 205 -20.68 -2.17 4.28
CA ILE A 205 -20.83 -3.14 3.19
C ILE A 205 -19.72 -4.22 3.19
N ALA A 206 -18.87 -4.28 4.21
CA ALA A 206 -17.71 -5.18 4.27
C ALA A 206 -18.08 -6.65 3.99
N ALA A 207 -19.22 -7.14 4.49
CA ALA A 207 -19.69 -8.49 4.22
C ALA A 207 -19.99 -8.76 2.72
N LYS A 208 -20.35 -7.73 1.94
CA LYS A 208 -20.50 -7.84 0.48
C LYS A 208 -19.14 -7.83 -0.20
N LEU A 209 -18.28 -6.91 0.20
CA LEU A 209 -16.92 -6.78 -0.33
C LEU A 209 -16.08 -8.05 -0.11
N ALA A 210 -16.23 -8.72 1.04
CA ALA A 210 -15.54 -9.97 1.36
C ALA A 210 -15.80 -11.12 0.37
N LYS A 211 -16.84 -11.02 -0.46
CA LYS A 211 -17.17 -12.03 -1.47
C LYS A 211 -16.43 -11.84 -2.79
N ILE A 212 -15.82 -10.68 -2.99
CA ILE A 212 -15.25 -10.26 -4.28
C ILE A 212 -13.78 -9.83 -4.22
N VAL A 213 -13.20 -9.69 -3.01
CA VAL A 213 -11.78 -9.36 -2.83
C VAL A 213 -11.07 -10.43 -2.03
N ASP A 214 -9.74 -10.50 -2.16
CA ASP A 214 -8.92 -11.52 -1.50
C ASP A 214 -8.61 -11.21 -0.03
N PHE A 215 -8.58 -9.93 0.35
CA PHE A 215 -8.23 -9.49 1.70
C PHE A 215 -8.73 -8.08 2.00
N PHE A 216 -8.76 -7.75 3.29
CA PHE A 216 -8.98 -6.40 3.79
C PHE A 216 -7.75 -5.86 4.52
N SER A 217 -7.55 -4.56 4.43
CA SER A 217 -6.76 -3.77 5.37
C SER A 217 -7.69 -2.81 6.10
N ILE A 218 -7.46 -2.54 7.37
CA ILE A 218 -8.28 -1.60 8.14
C ILE A 218 -7.49 -0.31 8.33
N GLY A 219 -7.98 0.79 7.74
CA GLY A 219 -7.39 2.12 7.82
C GLY A 219 -7.94 2.89 9.02
N THR A 220 -7.35 2.67 10.19
CA THR A 220 -7.87 3.24 11.45
C THR A 220 -7.76 4.77 11.52
N ASN A 221 -6.84 5.40 10.78
CA ASN A 221 -6.67 6.85 10.80
C ASN A 221 -7.87 7.61 10.19
N ASP A 222 -8.42 7.08 9.09
CA ASP A 222 -9.56 7.71 8.40
C ASP A 222 -10.91 7.21 8.96
N LEU A 223 -10.94 6.06 9.64
CA LEU A 223 -12.17 5.44 10.15
C LEU A 223 -12.57 5.93 11.56
N THR A 224 -11.64 6.52 12.34
CA THR A 224 -11.87 6.97 13.75
C THR A 224 -12.29 8.43 13.89
#